data_d3a6a0397e3f9f2cc024fc5b347da9cc
#
_entry.id   d3a6a0397e3f9f2cc024fc5b347da9cc
#
_cell.length_a   1.000
_cell.length_b   1.000
_cell.length_c   1.000
_cell.angle_alpha   90.00
_cell.angle_beta   90.00
_cell.angle_gamma   90.00
#
_symmetry.space_group_name_H-M   'P 1'
#
loop_
_entity.id
_entity.type
_entity.pdbx_description
1 polymer ?
#
loop_
_entity_poly.entity_id
_entity_poly.type
_entity_poly.pdbx_seq_one_letter_code
_entity_poly.pdbx_strand_id
1 'polypeptide(L)'
;MIKVTIQDFTGVYAEQPFMQELRRSTTADGEIRWFDCTQIDGSDCYCDDEAQAILGQQIESVGNDSFGIHFFDNGNYHYMSKLWTDCVQEPFDLVVFDHHPDMQPPRFEGILSCGGWIKEVLDHNKFVQNVTVIGVADHLVEEIREDLTQANAAEILNRVTFIRESELKKHPENLSSNIYLSIDKDALNTQEAATNWDQGSLTFEQLANTLQILAQNRKILGIDICGERARDMGFEDTAAADALNNALNEKLFRMLTGLHGIQ
;
A
#
# COMPACT_ATOMS: atom_id res chain seq x y z
N MET A 1 -4.74 -21.64 2.11
CA MET A 1 -3.71 -20.82 2.77
C MET A 1 -3.63 -19.48 2.03
N ILE A 2 -3.37 -18.36 2.72
CA ILE A 2 -3.28 -17.05 2.07
C ILE A 2 -1.98 -16.95 1.28
N LYS A 3 -2.04 -16.43 0.07
CA LYS A 3 -0.84 -16.15 -0.75
C LYS A 3 -0.10 -14.95 -0.17
N VAL A 4 1.22 -14.96 -0.22
CA VAL A 4 2.08 -13.85 0.19
C VAL A 4 3.11 -13.57 -0.89
N THR A 5 3.18 -12.33 -1.35
CA THR A 5 4.18 -11.88 -2.31
C THR A 5 5.03 -10.78 -1.68
N ILE A 6 6.34 -10.92 -1.73
CA ILE A 6 7.29 -9.92 -1.23
C ILE A 6 8.11 -9.43 -2.42
N GLN A 7 8.07 -8.14 -2.68
CA GLN A 7 8.84 -7.44 -3.70
C GLN A 7 9.82 -6.52 -2.98
N ASP A 8 11.08 -6.94 -2.89
CA ASP A 8 12.16 -6.31 -2.11
C ASP A 8 12.99 -5.44 -3.05
N PHE A 9 12.75 -4.12 -3.04
CA PHE A 9 13.37 -3.18 -3.96
C PHE A 9 14.68 -2.60 -3.45
N THR A 10 14.83 -2.44 -2.14
CA THR A 10 16.03 -1.83 -1.55
C THR A 10 16.90 -2.81 -0.77
N GLY A 11 16.40 -4.02 -0.55
CA GLY A 11 17.04 -5.01 0.32
C GLY A 11 16.76 -4.75 1.81
N VAL A 12 15.81 -3.87 2.15
CA VAL A 12 15.50 -3.49 3.53
C VAL A 12 15.02 -4.68 4.36
N TYR A 13 14.38 -5.66 3.75
CA TYR A 13 13.89 -6.86 4.42
C TYR A 13 15.00 -7.84 4.84
N ALA A 14 16.23 -7.65 4.34
CA ALA A 14 17.35 -8.54 4.67
C ALA A 14 17.72 -8.53 6.16
N GLU A 15 17.54 -7.39 6.83
CA GLU A 15 17.86 -7.19 8.25
C GLU A 15 16.69 -7.49 9.20
N GLN A 16 15.54 -7.90 8.65
CA GLN A 16 14.33 -8.18 9.41
C GLN A 16 14.13 -9.70 9.61
N PRO A 17 14.31 -10.23 10.83
CA PRO A 17 14.20 -11.68 11.08
C PRO A 17 12.89 -12.31 10.63
N PHE A 18 11.75 -11.64 10.85
CA PHE A 18 10.43 -12.11 10.39
C PHE A 18 10.35 -12.20 8.87
N MET A 19 10.82 -11.18 8.15
CA MET A 19 10.83 -11.20 6.68
C MET A 19 11.76 -12.29 6.14
N GLN A 20 12.90 -12.53 6.81
CA GLN A 20 13.79 -13.64 6.46
C GLN A 20 13.19 -15.03 6.79
N GLU A 21 12.30 -15.14 7.78
CA GLU A 21 11.52 -16.35 8.02
C GLU A 21 10.56 -16.60 6.86
N LEU A 22 9.81 -15.59 6.42
CA LEU A 22 8.95 -15.67 5.24
C LEU A 22 9.74 -16.08 3.99
N ARG A 23 10.91 -15.47 3.77
CA ARG A 23 11.79 -15.82 2.65
C ARG A 23 12.20 -17.30 2.66
N ARG A 24 12.56 -17.83 3.82
CA ARG A 24 12.93 -19.26 3.99
C ARG A 24 11.74 -20.20 3.82
N SER A 25 10.54 -19.69 4.08
CA SER A 25 9.30 -20.44 3.94
C SER A 25 8.73 -20.37 2.51
N THR A 26 9.42 -19.72 1.57
CA THR A 26 9.04 -19.71 0.14
C THR A 26 8.88 -21.16 -0.35
N THR A 27 7.69 -21.48 -0.84
CA THR A 27 7.32 -22.84 -1.25
C THR A 27 7.25 -22.95 -2.76
N ALA A 28 7.46 -24.17 -3.26
CA ALA A 28 7.30 -24.46 -4.69
C ALA A 28 5.84 -24.30 -5.16
N ASP A 29 4.88 -24.43 -4.23
CA ASP A 29 3.44 -24.32 -4.50
C ASP A 29 2.96 -22.87 -4.62
N GLY A 30 3.86 -21.88 -4.37
CA GLY A 30 3.60 -20.46 -4.61
C GLY A 30 2.78 -19.74 -3.56
N GLU A 31 2.62 -20.31 -2.38
CA GLU A 31 1.93 -19.65 -1.26
C GLU A 31 2.72 -18.45 -0.73
N ILE A 32 4.07 -18.55 -0.68
CA ILE A 32 4.97 -17.43 -0.38
C ILE A 32 5.93 -17.29 -1.54
N ARG A 33 6.00 -16.09 -2.12
CA ARG A 33 6.90 -15.71 -3.20
C ARG A 33 7.73 -14.51 -2.79
N TRP A 34 9.02 -14.58 -3.09
CA TRP A 34 9.96 -13.47 -2.89
C TRP A 34 10.61 -13.10 -4.21
N PHE A 35 10.50 -11.85 -4.57
CA PHE A 35 11.17 -11.25 -5.72
C PHE A 35 12.25 -10.27 -5.23
N ASP A 36 13.46 -10.47 -5.70
CA ASP A 36 14.54 -9.49 -5.56
C ASP A 36 14.37 -8.47 -6.69
N CYS A 37 13.93 -7.28 -6.33
CA CYS A 37 13.68 -6.16 -7.22
C CYS A 37 14.78 -5.12 -7.19
N THR A 38 15.90 -5.36 -6.46
CA THR A 38 16.99 -4.39 -6.23
C THR A 38 17.72 -3.94 -7.49
N GLN A 39 17.53 -4.65 -8.60
CA GLN A 39 18.20 -4.36 -9.89
C GLN A 39 17.20 -3.91 -10.96
N ILE A 40 15.96 -3.51 -10.58
CA ILE A 40 14.99 -2.98 -11.54
C ILE A 40 15.22 -1.47 -11.63
N ASP A 41 15.91 -1.05 -12.67
CA ASP A 41 16.10 0.38 -12.98
C ASP A 41 14.74 1.04 -13.29
N GLY A 42 14.63 2.34 -13.08
CA GLY A 42 13.41 3.10 -13.39
C GLY A 42 12.21 2.84 -12.47
N SER A 43 12.45 2.22 -11.29
CA SER A 43 11.40 1.84 -10.34
C SER A 43 11.32 2.70 -9.07
N ASP A 44 12.28 3.57 -8.79
CA ASP A 44 12.33 4.34 -7.54
C ASP A 44 11.48 5.63 -7.62
N CYS A 45 10.47 5.76 -6.77
CA CYS A 45 9.42 6.81 -6.76
C CYS A 45 8.58 6.88 -8.04
N TYR A 46 9.18 6.68 -9.17
CA TYR A 46 8.58 6.65 -10.50
C TYR A 46 8.81 5.28 -11.13
N CYS A 47 7.80 4.78 -11.80
CA CYS A 47 7.84 3.49 -12.47
C CYS A 47 7.67 3.70 -13.97
N ASP A 48 8.76 3.59 -14.73
CA ASP A 48 8.71 3.71 -16.17
C ASP A 48 8.11 2.46 -16.85
N ASP A 49 7.89 2.51 -18.14
CA ASP A 49 7.23 1.43 -18.90
C ASP A 49 8.03 0.11 -18.83
N GLU A 50 9.36 0.18 -18.77
CA GLU A 50 10.22 -1.00 -18.70
C GLU A 50 10.14 -1.67 -17.32
N ALA A 51 10.21 -0.88 -16.26
CA ALA A 51 10.01 -1.34 -14.88
C ALA A 51 8.59 -1.91 -14.70
N GLN A 52 7.55 -1.22 -15.20
CA GLN A 52 6.17 -1.71 -15.14
C GLN A 52 6.01 -3.07 -15.85
N ALA A 53 6.66 -3.26 -17.02
CA ALA A 53 6.60 -4.53 -17.74
C ALA A 53 7.26 -5.68 -16.94
N ILE A 54 8.42 -5.43 -16.30
CA ILE A 54 9.11 -6.41 -15.46
C ILE A 54 8.24 -6.79 -14.25
N LEU A 55 7.71 -5.78 -13.54
CA LEU A 55 6.89 -5.98 -12.35
C LEU A 55 5.56 -6.67 -12.69
N GLY A 56 4.95 -6.34 -13.84
CA GLY A 56 3.78 -7.03 -14.36
C GLY A 56 4.04 -8.51 -14.63
N GLN A 57 5.19 -8.87 -15.19
CA GLN A 57 5.57 -10.28 -15.40
C GLN A 57 5.74 -11.03 -14.07
N GLN A 58 6.25 -10.38 -13.00
CA GLN A 58 6.30 -10.99 -11.67
C GLN A 58 4.89 -11.31 -11.16
N ILE A 59 3.94 -10.36 -11.28
CA ILE A 59 2.53 -10.55 -10.88
C ILE A 59 1.88 -11.69 -11.71
N GLU A 60 2.10 -11.73 -13.00
CA GLU A 60 1.63 -12.82 -13.87
C GLU A 60 2.16 -14.17 -13.42
N SER A 61 3.43 -14.24 -13.01
CA SER A 61 4.08 -15.48 -12.57
C SER A 61 3.49 -16.10 -11.30
N VAL A 62 2.80 -15.30 -10.48
CA VAL A 62 2.10 -15.76 -9.27
C VAL A 62 0.59 -15.96 -9.49
N GLY A 63 0.13 -15.88 -10.73
CA GLY A 63 -1.23 -16.25 -11.13
C GLY A 63 -2.09 -15.10 -11.62
N ASN A 64 -1.56 -13.87 -11.71
CA ASN A 64 -2.27 -12.69 -12.20
C ASN A 64 -3.63 -12.48 -11.48
N ASP A 65 -3.61 -12.65 -10.18
CA ASP A 65 -4.78 -12.49 -9.31
C ASP A 65 -4.38 -11.66 -8.10
N SER A 66 -5.24 -10.74 -7.71
CA SER A 66 -4.99 -9.78 -6.64
C SER A 66 -5.07 -10.38 -5.24
N PHE A 67 -5.46 -11.65 -5.11
CA PHE A 67 -5.72 -12.26 -3.81
C PHE A 67 -4.42 -12.60 -3.07
N GLY A 68 -4.24 -12.01 -1.89
CA GLY A 68 -3.08 -12.27 -1.03
C GLY A 68 -2.68 -11.06 -0.19
N ILE A 69 -1.52 -11.21 0.45
CA ILE A 69 -0.82 -10.12 1.14
C ILE A 69 0.45 -9.82 0.34
N HIS A 70 0.64 -8.55 -0.02
CA HIS A 70 1.76 -8.11 -0.83
C HIS A 70 2.59 -7.09 -0.04
N PHE A 71 3.90 -7.32 0.06
CA PHE A 71 4.84 -6.41 0.70
C PHE A 71 5.71 -5.74 -0.36
N PHE A 72 5.80 -4.41 -0.37
CA PHE A 72 6.53 -3.64 -1.40
C PHE A 72 7.61 -2.70 -0.86
N ASP A 73 8.29 -3.03 0.24
CA ASP A 73 9.41 -2.20 0.68
C ASP A 73 8.94 -0.83 1.24
N ASN A 74 9.53 0.27 0.85
CA ASN A 74 9.21 1.61 1.35
C ASN A 74 8.16 2.34 0.50
N GLY A 75 7.73 3.52 0.94
CA GLY A 75 6.66 4.29 0.30
C GLY A 75 6.96 4.73 -1.13
N ASN A 76 8.24 4.73 -1.57
CA ASN A 76 8.59 5.01 -2.97
C ASN A 76 7.98 4.01 -3.95
N TYR A 77 7.63 2.82 -3.47
CA TYR A 77 7.04 1.73 -4.27
C TYR A 77 5.54 1.57 -4.06
N HIS A 78 4.86 2.51 -3.39
CA HIS A 78 3.41 2.44 -3.16
C HIS A 78 2.59 2.33 -4.46
N TYR A 79 3.14 2.79 -5.59
CA TYR A 79 2.52 2.60 -6.91
C TYR A 79 2.28 1.12 -7.29
N MET A 80 2.93 0.17 -6.61
CA MET A 80 2.67 -1.27 -6.81
C MET A 80 1.21 -1.62 -6.55
N SER A 81 0.53 -0.90 -5.67
CA SER A 81 -0.91 -1.08 -5.42
C SER A 81 -1.74 -0.85 -6.68
N LYS A 82 -1.32 0.06 -7.59
CA LYS A 82 -1.97 0.20 -8.91
C LYS A 82 -1.82 -1.07 -9.74
N LEU A 83 -0.61 -1.65 -9.80
CA LEU A 83 -0.37 -2.86 -10.60
C LEU A 83 -1.13 -4.07 -10.05
N TRP A 84 -1.23 -4.21 -8.74
CA TRP A 84 -2.00 -5.27 -8.11
C TRP A 84 -3.52 -5.08 -8.23
N THR A 85 -4.02 -3.86 -8.09
CA THR A 85 -5.45 -3.57 -8.28
C THR A 85 -5.91 -3.76 -9.73
N ASP A 86 -5.02 -3.64 -10.71
CA ASP A 86 -5.34 -3.95 -12.12
C ASP A 86 -5.66 -5.44 -12.34
N CYS A 87 -5.25 -6.32 -11.44
CA CYS A 87 -5.61 -7.74 -11.48
C CYS A 87 -7.06 -8.00 -11.02
N VAL A 88 -7.72 -7.05 -10.38
CA VAL A 88 -9.11 -7.18 -9.93
C VAL A 88 -10.06 -7.15 -11.12
N GLN A 89 -10.94 -8.16 -11.22
CA GLN A 89 -11.87 -8.31 -12.33
C GLN A 89 -13.34 -8.19 -11.91
N GLU A 90 -13.62 -7.63 -10.75
CA GLU A 90 -14.98 -7.41 -10.23
C GLU A 90 -15.07 -6.03 -9.55
N PRO A 91 -16.26 -5.39 -9.46
CA PRO A 91 -16.42 -4.10 -8.81
C PRO A 91 -15.96 -4.12 -7.35
N PHE A 92 -15.20 -3.11 -6.93
CA PHE A 92 -14.66 -2.98 -5.58
C PHE A 92 -14.48 -1.53 -5.15
N ASP A 93 -14.41 -1.30 -3.84
CA ASP A 93 -13.91 -0.07 -3.26
C ASP A 93 -12.47 -0.26 -2.78
N LEU A 94 -11.62 0.73 -3.04
CA LEU A 94 -10.25 0.78 -2.57
C LEU A 94 -10.21 1.53 -1.23
N VAL A 95 -9.62 0.92 -0.21
CA VAL A 95 -9.40 1.55 1.09
C VAL A 95 -7.90 1.60 1.36
N VAL A 96 -7.39 2.81 1.54
CA VAL A 96 -5.96 3.10 1.70
C VAL A 96 -5.73 3.70 3.08
N PHE A 97 -4.74 3.21 3.81
CA PHE A 97 -4.20 3.85 5.00
C PHE A 97 -2.90 4.54 4.58
N ASP A 98 -2.86 5.86 4.70
CA ASP A 98 -1.76 6.67 4.19
C ASP A 98 -1.78 8.07 4.83
N HIS A 99 -0.61 8.62 5.10
CA HIS A 99 -0.47 10.02 5.50
C HIS A 99 -0.61 10.98 4.32
N HIS A 100 -0.43 10.47 3.09
CA HIS A 100 -0.49 11.21 1.83
C HIS A 100 -1.77 10.88 1.04
N PRO A 101 -2.25 11.78 0.18
CA PRO A 101 -3.42 11.51 -0.66
C PRO A 101 -3.13 10.65 -1.88
N ASP A 102 -1.89 10.53 -2.31
CA ASP A 102 -1.37 9.78 -3.47
C ASP A 102 -2.16 9.96 -4.78
N MET A 103 -2.65 11.19 -4.98
CA MET A 103 -3.48 11.59 -6.12
C MET A 103 -2.87 12.73 -6.94
N GLN A 104 -1.57 12.99 -6.80
CA GLN A 104 -0.90 14.06 -7.51
C GLN A 104 -1.02 13.87 -9.03
N PRO A 105 -1.33 14.92 -9.79
CA PRO A 105 -1.22 14.88 -11.24
C PRO A 105 0.21 14.48 -11.66
N PRO A 106 0.37 13.65 -12.70
CA PRO A 106 1.71 13.20 -13.10
C PRO A 106 2.57 14.39 -13.49
N ARG A 107 3.78 14.46 -12.94
CA ARG A 107 4.78 15.51 -13.28
C ARG A 107 5.38 15.30 -14.68
N PHE A 108 5.40 14.05 -15.11
CA PHE A 108 5.85 13.63 -16.44
C PHE A 108 4.74 12.82 -17.06
N GLU A 109 4.40 13.14 -18.32
CA GLU A 109 3.31 12.49 -19.02
C GLU A 109 3.55 10.97 -19.12
N GLY A 110 2.60 10.18 -18.65
CA GLY A 110 2.60 8.71 -18.78
C GLY A 110 3.44 7.94 -17.76
N ILE A 111 4.12 8.61 -16.80
CA ILE A 111 4.92 7.90 -15.80
C ILE A 111 4.10 7.67 -14.52
N LEU A 112 3.96 6.41 -14.12
CA LEU A 112 3.38 6.02 -12.85
C LEU A 112 4.29 6.46 -11.69
N SER A 113 3.72 6.99 -10.60
CA SER A 113 4.48 7.44 -9.42
C SER A 113 3.83 7.03 -8.12
N CYS A 114 4.63 6.95 -7.04
CA CYS A 114 4.13 6.69 -5.70
C CYS A 114 3.09 7.72 -5.27
N GLY A 115 3.32 9.01 -5.48
CA GLY A 115 2.39 10.07 -5.08
C GLY A 115 1.19 10.30 -6.01
N GLY A 116 1.03 9.51 -7.09
CA GLY A 116 -0.06 9.69 -8.07
C GLY A 116 -0.85 8.42 -8.39
N TRP A 117 -0.51 7.29 -7.79
CA TRP A 117 -1.04 5.99 -8.16
C TRP A 117 -2.56 5.84 -7.95
N ILE A 118 -3.14 6.47 -6.91
CA ILE A 118 -4.59 6.44 -6.67
C ILE A 118 -5.34 7.13 -7.81
N LYS A 119 -4.80 8.25 -8.31
CA LYS A 119 -5.39 8.92 -9.47
C LYS A 119 -5.35 8.03 -10.70
N GLU A 120 -4.22 7.35 -10.95
CA GLU A 120 -4.09 6.39 -12.06
C GLU A 120 -5.09 5.23 -11.95
N VAL A 121 -5.34 4.70 -10.75
CA VAL A 121 -6.38 3.70 -10.51
C VAL A 121 -7.77 4.26 -10.84
N LEU A 122 -8.10 5.46 -10.35
CA LEU A 122 -9.40 6.08 -10.58
C LEU A 122 -9.66 6.41 -12.06
N ASP A 123 -8.63 6.75 -12.81
CA ASP A 123 -8.74 7.11 -14.23
C ASP A 123 -8.82 5.87 -15.14
N HIS A 124 -8.12 4.78 -14.80
CA HIS A 124 -7.89 3.69 -15.75
C HIS A 124 -8.50 2.35 -15.32
N ASN A 125 -8.69 2.10 -14.01
CA ASN A 125 -9.28 0.85 -13.55
C ASN A 125 -10.83 0.92 -13.59
N LYS A 126 -11.43 0.17 -14.52
CA LYS A 126 -12.90 0.16 -14.72
C LYS A 126 -13.70 -0.48 -13.59
N PHE A 127 -13.05 -1.19 -12.67
CA PHE A 127 -13.70 -1.93 -11.60
C PHE A 127 -13.71 -1.17 -10.27
N VAL A 128 -12.77 -0.24 -10.06
CA VAL A 128 -12.78 0.60 -8.85
C VAL A 128 -14.02 1.50 -8.85
N GLN A 129 -14.79 1.46 -7.77
CA GLN A 129 -16.00 2.28 -7.61
C GLN A 129 -15.66 3.58 -6.88
N ASN A 130 -15.17 3.46 -5.66
CA ASN A 130 -14.78 4.58 -4.82
C ASN A 130 -13.44 4.29 -4.14
N VAL A 131 -12.80 5.35 -3.65
CA VAL A 131 -11.58 5.28 -2.86
C VAL A 131 -11.82 5.96 -1.52
N THR A 132 -11.36 5.34 -0.44
CA THR A 132 -11.29 5.97 0.88
C THR A 132 -9.85 5.97 1.35
N VAL A 133 -9.28 7.16 1.61
CA VAL A 133 -7.94 7.31 2.17
C VAL A 133 -8.04 7.72 3.63
N ILE A 134 -7.41 6.97 4.53
CA ILE A 134 -7.51 7.09 5.98
C ILE A 134 -6.16 7.50 6.56
N GLY A 135 -6.10 8.59 7.30
CA GLY A 135 -4.90 9.07 7.96
C GLY A 135 -4.26 10.28 7.29
N VAL A 136 -4.84 10.77 6.21
CA VAL A 136 -4.26 11.86 5.40
C VAL A 136 -4.11 13.13 6.23
N ALA A 137 -2.94 13.77 6.12
CA ALA A 137 -2.69 15.08 6.73
C ALA A 137 -3.71 16.11 6.27
N ASP A 138 -4.24 16.91 7.19
CA ASP A 138 -5.31 17.86 6.89
C ASP A 138 -4.91 18.85 5.80
N HIS A 139 -3.67 19.37 5.81
CA HIS A 139 -3.17 20.32 4.81
C HIS A 139 -3.01 19.68 3.44
N LEU A 140 -2.58 18.41 3.35
CA LEU A 140 -2.43 17.70 2.08
C LEU A 140 -3.77 17.42 1.39
N VAL A 141 -4.87 17.27 2.16
CA VAL A 141 -6.22 17.19 1.57
C VAL A 141 -6.60 18.48 0.88
N GLU A 142 -6.28 19.65 1.47
CA GLU A 142 -6.57 20.92 0.82
C GLU A 142 -5.68 21.15 -0.42
N GLU A 143 -4.39 20.87 -0.30
CA GLU A 143 -3.44 20.98 -1.42
C GLU A 143 -3.87 20.13 -2.62
N ILE A 144 -4.20 18.85 -2.40
CA ILE A 144 -4.60 17.98 -3.53
C ILE A 144 -5.92 18.41 -4.17
N ARG A 145 -6.86 19.01 -3.42
CA ARG A 145 -8.09 19.56 -3.97
C ARG A 145 -7.80 20.76 -4.90
N GLU A 146 -6.85 21.60 -4.50
CA GLU A 146 -6.41 22.73 -5.32
C GLU A 146 -5.69 22.24 -6.59
N ASP A 147 -4.75 21.32 -6.46
CA ASP A 147 -3.99 20.75 -7.58
C ASP A 147 -4.90 20.10 -8.63
N LEU A 148 -5.84 19.25 -8.19
CA LEU A 148 -6.79 18.60 -9.09
C LEU A 148 -7.74 19.60 -9.75
N THR A 149 -8.10 20.67 -9.04
CA THR A 149 -8.92 21.75 -9.63
C THR A 149 -8.14 22.50 -10.71
N GLN A 150 -6.87 22.84 -10.46
CA GLN A 150 -5.98 23.49 -11.42
C GLN A 150 -5.72 22.60 -12.65
N ALA A 151 -5.64 21.29 -12.45
CA ALA A 151 -5.47 20.29 -13.50
C ALA A 151 -6.78 19.96 -14.25
N ASN A 152 -7.90 20.62 -13.96
CA ASN A 152 -9.24 20.29 -14.46
C ASN A 152 -9.67 18.83 -14.22
N ALA A 153 -9.21 18.25 -13.14
CA ALA A 153 -9.48 16.87 -12.73
C ALA A 153 -10.33 16.76 -11.43
N ALA A 154 -10.97 17.85 -11.01
CA ALA A 154 -11.71 17.91 -9.75
C ALA A 154 -12.90 16.92 -9.68
N GLU A 155 -13.43 16.48 -10.81
CA GLU A 155 -14.53 15.49 -10.83
C GLU A 155 -14.18 14.16 -10.18
N ILE A 156 -12.88 13.79 -10.17
CA ILE A 156 -12.40 12.56 -9.56
C ILE A 156 -12.69 12.53 -8.05
N LEU A 157 -12.70 13.70 -7.41
CA LEU A 157 -12.99 13.87 -5.99
C LEU A 157 -14.41 13.43 -5.58
N ASN A 158 -15.35 13.30 -6.53
CA ASN A 158 -16.68 12.78 -6.27
C ASN A 158 -16.66 11.28 -5.90
N ARG A 159 -15.56 10.59 -6.21
CA ARG A 159 -15.35 9.17 -5.92
C ARG A 159 -14.34 8.94 -4.78
N VAL A 160 -13.91 10.01 -4.08
CA VAL A 160 -12.90 9.94 -3.04
C VAL A 160 -13.41 10.47 -1.73
N THR A 161 -13.21 9.69 -0.67
CA THR A 161 -13.45 10.09 0.71
C THR A 161 -12.11 10.16 1.44
N PHE A 162 -11.80 11.30 2.06
CA PHE A 162 -10.66 11.43 2.96
C PHE A 162 -11.16 11.37 4.42
N ILE A 163 -10.61 10.44 5.20
CA ILE A 163 -10.68 10.47 6.66
C ILE A 163 -9.36 11.05 7.13
N ARG A 164 -9.40 12.32 7.49
CA ARG A 164 -8.22 13.12 7.84
C ARG A 164 -7.60 12.66 9.15
N GLU A 165 -6.35 13.00 9.36
CA GLU A 165 -5.64 12.76 10.61
C GLU A 165 -6.39 13.33 11.83
N SER A 166 -6.98 14.51 11.70
CA SER A 166 -7.85 15.11 12.74
C SER A 166 -9.17 14.33 12.97
N GLU A 167 -9.52 13.38 12.12
CA GLU A 167 -10.80 12.66 12.09
C GLU A 167 -10.70 11.16 12.33
N LEU A 168 -9.60 10.63 12.83
CA LEU A 168 -9.32 9.19 13.00
C LEU A 168 -10.30 8.40 13.89
N LYS A 169 -11.27 9.06 14.49
CA LYS A 169 -12.40 8.41 15.19
C LYS A 169 -13.53 8.01 14.25
N LYS A 170 -13.52 8.51 13.01
CA LYS A 170 -14.49 8.13 11.98
C LYS A 170 -14.08 6.80 11.35
N HIS A 171 -15.08 6.04 10.93
CA HIS A 171 -14.87 4.82 10.16
C HIS A 171 -15.43 5.02 8.75
N PRO A 172 -14.87 4.32 7.74
CA PRO A 172 -15.41 4.33 6.40
C PRO A 172 -16.86 3.84 6.38
N GLU A 173 -17.72 4.61 5.73
CA GLU A 173 -19.15 4.30 5.57
C GLU A 173 -19.45 4.00 4.10
N ASN A 174 -20.58 3.30 3.86
CA ASN A 174 -21.13 3.05 2.52
C ASN A 174 -20.16 2.33 1.55
N LEU A 175 -19.25 1.51 2.07
CA LEU A 175 -18.37 0.68 1.23
C LEU A 175 -19.14 -0.49 0.62
N SER A 176 -18.71 -0.91 -0.57
CA SER A 176 -19.21 -2.09 -1.26
C SER A 176 -18.90 -3.39 -0.49
N SER A 177 -19.48 -4.50 -0.94
CA SER A 177 -19.22 -5.82 -0.38
C SER A 177 -17.79 -6.34 -0.69
N ASN A 178 -17.17 -5.81 -1.72
CA ASN A 178 -15.81 -6.15 -2.14
C ASN A 178 -14.91 -4.95 -1.89
N ILE A 179 -13.82 -5.17 -1.16
CA ILE A 179 -12.83 -4.14 -0.88
C ILE A 179 -11.42 -4.64 -1.22
N TYR A 180 -10.57 -3.71 -1.62
CA TYR A 180 -9.13 -3.89 -1.70
C TYR A 180 -8.48 -2.98 -0.66
N LEU A 181 -7.49 -3.49 0.08
CA LEU A 181 -6.81 -2.76 1.14
C LEU A 181 -5.38 -2.42 0.72
N SER A 182 -4.95 -1.18 0.97
CA SER A 182 -3.55 -0.78 0.85
C SER A 182 -3.13 -0.06 2.13
N ILE A 183 -1.98 -0.44 2.68
CA ILE A 183 -1.46 0.06 3.95
C ILE A 183 -0.06 0.61 3.71
N ASP A 184 0.06 1.95 3.63
CA ASP A 184 1.35 2.58 3.86
C ASP A 184 1.55 2.79 5.36
N LYS A 185 2.69 2.32 5.87
CA LYS A 185 3.01 2.43 7.30
C LYS A 185 3.29 3.86 7.74
N ASP A 186 3.44 4.80 6.79
CA ASP A 186 3.57 6.21 7.12
C ASP A 186 2.26 6.84 7.66
N ALA A 187 1.11 6.20 7.46
CA ALA A 187 -0.11 6.57 8.19
C ALA A 187 0.06 6.45 9.71
N LEU A 188 0.95 5.56 10.16
CA LEU A 188 1.22 5.31 11.58
C LEU A 188 2.17 6.36 12.16
N ASN A 189 2.09 6.55 13.49
CA ASN A 189 3.02 7.43 14.18
C ASN A 189 4.42 6.80 14.32
N THR A 190 5.42 7.63 14.62
CA THR A 190 6.83 7.26 14.73
C THR A 190 7.17 6.29 15.87
N GLN A 191 6.23 5.96 16.75
CA GLN A 191 6.39 4.94 17.78
C GLN A 191 6.00 3.55 17.27
N GLU A 192 5.23 3.48 16.19
CA GLU A 192 4.72 2.23 15.61
C GLU A 192 5.51 1.80 14.37
N ALA A 193 6.01 2.75 13.57
CA ALA A 193 6.75 2.50 12.35
C ALA A 193 7.91 3.48 12.16
N ALA A 194 8.88 3.11 11.33
CA ALA A 194 9.93 4.00 10.83
C ALA A 194 9.90 3.96 9.30
N THR A 195 9.54 5.06 8.67
CA THR A 195 9.29 5.15 7.24
C THR A 195 10.27 6.10 6.53
N ASN A 196 10.31 6.05 5.21
CA ASN A 196 11.12 6.97 4.41
C ASN A 196 10.41 8.30 4.11
N TRP A 197 9.10 8.37 4.34
CA TRP A 197 8.28 9.59 4.22
C TRP A 197 7.87 10.10 5.61
N ASP A 198 7.38 11.33 5.67
CA ASP A 198 6.79 11.89 6.89
C ASP A 198 5.57 11.09 7.33
N GLN A 199 5.37 11.03 8.65
CA GLN A 199 4.42 10.10 9.25
C GLN A 199 3.24 10.82 9.91
N GLY A 200 2.11 10.13 9.87
CA GLY A 200 0.89 10.53 10.54
C GLY A 200 0.89 10.21 12.04
N SER A 201 -0.29 10.15 12.59
CA SER A 201 -0.52 9.95 14.04
C SER A 201 -1.34 8.69 14.37
N LEU A 202 -1.69 7.87 13.37
CA LEU A 202 -2.46 6.66 13.58
C LEU A 202 -1.68 5.69 14.50
N THR A 203 -2.36 5.07 15.46
CA THR A 203 -1.77 3.98 16.25
C THR A 203 -2.08 2.64 15.60
N PHE A 204 -1.26 1.62 15.89
CA PHE A 204 -1.55 0.25 15.46
C PHE A 204 -2.92 -0.26 15.94
N GLU A 205 -3.33 0.12 17.16
CA GLU A 205 -4.64 -0.25 17.71
C GLU A 205 -5.79 0.34 16.88
N GLN A 206 -5.68 1.60 16.47
CA GLN A 206 -6.68 2.25 15.60
C GLN A 206 -6.74 1.61 14.22
N LEU A 207 -5.57 1.34 13.62
CA LEU A 207 -5.47 0.59 12.36
C LEU A 207 -6.14 -0.78 12.48
N ALA A 208 -5.77 -1.56 13.50
CA ALA A 208 -6.29 -2.91 13.71
C ALA A 208 -7.83 -2.92 13.92
N ASN A 209 -8.34 -1.98 14.72
CA ASN A 209 -9.78 -1.83 14.94
C ASN A 209 -10.51 -1.49 13.63
N THR A 210 -9.97 -0.58 12.83
CA THR A 210 -10.56 -0.22 11.55
C THR A 210 -10.54 -1.39 10.57
N LEU A 211 -9.43 -2.13 10.47
CA LEU A 211 -9.33 -3.33 9.62
C LEU A 211 -10.32 -4.42 10.04
N GLN A 212 -10.53 -4.63 11.35
CA GLN A 212 -11.54 -5.56 11.84
C GLN A 212 -12.97 -5.16 11.43
N ILE A 213 -13.29 -3.86 11.50
CA ILE A 213 -14.59 -3.33 11.05
C ILE A 213 -14.74 -3.49 9.54
N LEU A 214 -13.69 -3.20 8.77
CA LEU A 214 -13.69 -3.35 7.31
C LEU A 214 -13.90 -4.81 6.87
N ALA A 215 -13.29 -5.76 7.57
CA ALA A 215 -13.41 -7.18 7.27
C ALA A 215 -14.80 -7.78 7.60
N GLN A 216 -15.61 -7.07 8.41
CA GLN A 216 -16.97 -7.57 8.75
C GLN A 216 -17.88 -7.52 7.53
N ASN A 217 -18.38 -8.71 7.13
CA ASN A 217 -19.34 -8.87 6.02
C ASN A 217 -18.83 -8.36 4.66
N ARG A 218 -17.51 -8.30 4.45
CA ARG A 218 -16.91 -7.91 3.17
C ARG A 218 -15.89 -8.95 2.71
N LYS A 219 -15.79 -9.07 1.40
CA LYS A 219 -14.74 -9.84 0.74
C LYS A 219 -13.53 -8.93 0.53
N ILE A 220 -12.38 -9.35 1.03
CA ILE A 220 -11.11 -8.67 0.81
C ILE A 220 -10.45 -9.30 -0.41
N LEU A 221 -10.24 -8.51 -1.46
CA LEU A 221 -9.71 -8.95 -2.75
C LEU A 221 -8.18 -8.99 -2.80
N GLY A 222 -7.52 -8.25 -1.92
CA GLY A 222 -6.07 -8.20 -1.78
C GLY A 222 -5.69 -7.20 -0.71
N ILE A 223 -4.46 -7.32 -0.20
CA ILE A 223 -3.92 -6.45 0.85
C ILE A 223 -2.48 -6.11 0.52
N ASP A 224 -2.19 -4.83 0.40
CA ASP A 224 -0.86 -4.29 0.16
C ASP A 224 -0.28 -3.68 1.43
N ILE A 225 1.04 -3.79 1.59
CA ILE A 225 1.79 -3.21 2.71
C ILE A 225 3.09 -2.62 2.18
N CYS A 226 3.29 -1.33 2.40
CA CYS A 226 4.55 -0.64 2.13
C CYS A 226 4.94 0.28 3.30
N GLY A 227 5.91 1.18 3.10
CA GLY A 227 6.33 2.16 4.10
C GLY A 227 7.44 1.65 5.01
N GLU A 228 8.48 1.01 4.46
CA GLU A 228 9.71 0.73 5.18
C GLU A 228 10.56 2.00 5.36
N ARG A 229 11.61 1.90 6.18
CA ARG A 229 12.56 2.98 6.43
C ARG A 229 13.34 3.43 5.19
N ALA A 230 13.90 4.62 5.25
CA ALA A 230 14.87 5.06 4.25
C ALA A 230 16.16 4.20 4.30
N ARG A 231 16.78 3.99 3.14
CA ARG A 231 18.01 3.18 3.02
C ARG A 231 19.23 3.88 3.62
N ASP A 232 19.28 5.19 3.56
CA ASP A 232 20.43 6.04 3.90
C ASP A 232 20.40 6.59 5.34
N MET A 233 19.59 5.98 6.22
CA MET A 233 19.59 6.29 7.66
C MET A 233 20.95 5.99 8.31
N GLY A 234 21.28 6.73 9.37
CA GLY A 234 22.46 6.43 10.20
C GLY A 234 22.41 5.02 10.79
N PHE A 235 23.56 4.39 11.04
CA PHE A 235 23.63 2.98 11.44
C PHE A 235 22.82 2.63 12.70
N GLU A 236 22.87 3.48 13.74
CA GLU A 236 22.10 3.26 14.98
C GLU A 236 20.60 3.40 14.72
N ASP A 237 20.21 4.40 13.94
CA ASP A 237 18.83 4.63 13.57
C ASP A 237 18.30 3.50 12.68
N THR A 238 19.14 2.97 11.78
CA THR A 238 18.81 1.83 10.92
C THR A 238 18.45 0.58 11.73
N ALA A 239 19.27 0.22 12.72
CA ALA A 239 19.02 -0.98 13.54
C ALA A 239 17.72 -0.85 14.36
N ALA A 240 17.45 0.34 14.91
CA ALA A 240 16.22 0.62 15.63
C ALA A 240 14.99 0.58 14.70
N ALA A 241 15.09 1.17 13.53
CA ALA A 241 14.04 1.19 12.52
C ALA A 241 13.73 -0.24 12.01
N ASP A 242 14.74 -1.04 11.72
CA ASP A 242 14.56 -2.44 11.29
C ASP A 242 13.88 -3.28 12.37
N ALA A 243 14.26 -3.10 13.65
CA ALA A 243 13.63 -3.81 14.76
C ALA A 243 12.16 -3.41 14.94
N LEU A 244 11.85 -2.12 14.82
CA LEU A 244 10.49 -1.60 14.92
C LEU A 244 9.62 -2.12 13.76
N ASN A 245 10.08 -1.97 12.53
CA ASN A 245 9.35 -2.41 11.34
C ASN A 245 9.22 -3.94 11.27
N ASN A 246 10.25 -4.68 11.71
CA ASN A 246 10.15 -6.13 11.82
C ASN A 246 9.01 -6.56 12.75
N ALA A 247 8.91 -5.93 13.94
CA ALA A 247 7.85 -6.23 14.89
C ALA A 247 6.46 -5.83 14.34
N LEU A 248 6.38 -4.71 13.63
CA LEU A 248 5.15 -4.26 12.99
C LEU A 248 4.74 -5.20 11.84
N ASN A 249 5.66 -5.59 10.96
CA ASN A 249 5.39 -6.53 9.87
C ASN A 249 4.85 -7.86 10.40
N GLU A 250 5.44 -8.39 11.47
CA GLU A 250 4.94 -9.61 12.13
C GLU A 250 3.53 -9.42 12.70
N LYS A 251 3.27 -8.28 13.39
CA LYS A 251 1.94 -7.98 13.93
C LYS A 251 0.89 -7.85 12.84
N LEU A 252 1.19 -7.09 11.77
CA LEU A 252 0.31 -6.93 10.62
C LEU A 252 -0.01 -8.28 9.97
N PHE A 253 1.02 -9.07 9.68
CA PHE A 253 0.86 -10.37 9.06
C PHE A 253 -0.04 -11.29 9.89
N ARG A 254 0.22 -11.43 11.20
CA ARG A 254 -0.58 -12.26 12.11
C ARG A 254 -2.03 -11.80 12.19
N MET A 255 -2.25 -10.49 12.24
CA MET A 255 -3.59 -9.92 12.29
C MET A 255 -4.32 -10.16 10.97
N LEU A 256 -3.70 -9.84 9.84
CA LEU A 256 -4.33 -9.95 8.52
C LEU A 256 -4.66 -11.41 8.17
N THR A 257 -3.77 -12.34 8.46
CA THR A 257 -4.04 -13.78 8.25
C THR A 257 -5.14 -14.33 9.14
N GLY A 258 -5.48 -13.64 10.23
CA GLY A 258 -6.59 -13.96 11.14
C GLY A 258 -7.92 -13.28 10.80
N LEU A 259 -7.96 -12.35 9.82
CA LEU A 259 -9.20 -11.66 9.47
C LEU A 259 -10.20 -12.59 8.77
N HIS A 260 -11.48 -12.48 9.16
CA HIS A 260 -12.57 -13.09 8.42
C HIS A 260 -12.77 -12.33 7.09
N GLY A 261 -12.94 -13.04 5.98
CA GLY A 261 -13.17 -12.42 4.65
C GLY A 261 -11.98 -12.50 3.71
N ILE A 262 -10.82 -12.94 4.18
CA ILE A 262 -9.70 -13.35 3.33
C ILE A 262 -9.89 -14.84 3.03
N GLN A 263 -10.54 -15.16 1.92
CA GLN A 263 -10.72 -16.54 1.43
C GLN A 263 -10.56 -16.60 -0.08
#